data_280cc1c53d59a135ea30d3def689ae7b
#
_entry.id   280cc1c53d59a135ea30d3def689ae7b
#
_cell.length_a   1.000
_cell.length_b   1.000
_cell.length_c   1.000
_cell.angle_alpha   90.00
_cell.angle_beta   90.00
_cell.angle_gamma   90.00
#
_symmetry.space_group_name_H-M   'P 1'
#
loop_
_entity.id
_entity.type
_entity.pdbx_description
1 polymer ?
#
loop_
_entity_poly.entity_id
_entity_poly.type
_entity_poly.pdbx_seq_one_letter_code
_entity_poly.pdbx_strand_id
1 'polypeptide(L)'
;MAGLKHPVTPDGRYFVVRGKLWRLANPGLSAAVRSALVRELMAARSAVRSAKLSKDLIAEAAAHHAVDVAKRKLGERGPVWWTDGSPDLNRQMIKNTPYASWYSGLRTAGRRQQRTQSLNMNGGQMP
;
A
#
# COMPACT_ATOMS: atom_id res chain seq x y z
N MET A 1 6.55 12.80 1.35
CA MET A 1 5.87 12.95 0.10
C MET A 1 4.43 13.36 0.28
N ALA A 2 4.13 14.51 -0.20
CA ALA A 2 2.81 15.07 0.03
C ALA A 2 1.69 14.18 -0.53
N GLY A 3 1.97 13.44 -1.58
CA GLY A 3 0.98 12.60 -2.19
C GLY A 3 0.71 11.29 -1.50
N LEU A 4 1.47 10.97 -0.48
CA LEU A 4 1.28 9.70 0.22
C LEU A 4 0.08 9.80 1.15
N LYS A 5 -0.92 9.02 0.88
CA LYS A 5 -2.10 8.94 1.74
C LYS A 5 -1.90 7.96 2.89
N HIS A 6 -0.95 7.08 2.75
CA HIS A 6 -0.77 5.97 3.70
C HIS A 6 0.66 5.95 4.17
N PRO A 7 0.88 5.78 5.48
CA PRO A 7 2.25 5.71 5.99
C PRO A 7 2.98 4.49 5.46
N VAL A 8 4.29 4.66 5.28
CA VAL A 8 5.17 3.57 4.86
C VAL A 8 6.01 3.17 6.07
N THR A 9 6.21 1.86 6.28
CA THR A 9 7.02 1.37 7.40
C THR A 9 8.46 1.87 7.27
N PRO A 10 9.18 2.02 8.40
CA PRO A 10 10.54 2.56 8.36
C PRO A 10 11.50 1.80 7.45
N ASP A 11 11.31 0.50 7.28
CA ASP A 11 12.16 -0.32 6.42
C ASP A 11 11.73 -0.30 4.95
N GLY A 12 10.66 0.43 4.61
CA GLY A 12 10.21 0.57 3.23
C GLY A 12 9.53 -0.65 2.63
N ARG A 13 9.11 -1.60 3.45
CA ARG A 13 8.54 -2.86 2.94
C ARG A 13 7.03 -2.85 2.78
N TYR A 14 6.34 -2.06 3.61
CA TYR A 14 4.87 -2.04 3.62
C TYR A 14 4.34 -0.64 3.72
N PHE A 15 3.11 -0.46 3.25
CA PHE A 15 2.32 0.72 3.56
C PHE A 15 1.09 0.28 4.34
N VAL A 16 0.45 1.22 5.04
CA VAL A 16 -0.64 0.90 5.95
C VAL A 16 -1.94 1.51 5.48
N VAL A 17 -2.98 0.69 5.37
CA VAL A 17 -4.33 1.15 5.06
C VAL A 17 -5.26 0.60 6.13
N ARG A 18 -5.89 1.47 6.87
CA ARG A 18 -6.84 1.09 7.92
C ARG A 18 -6.25 0.07 8.89
N GLY A 19 -4.99 0.27 9.27
CA GLY A 19 -4.32 -0.60 10.22
C GLY A 19 -3.85 -1.94 9.66
N LYS A 20 -3.89 -2.12 8.36
CA LYS A 20 -3.47 -3.36 7.70
C LYS A 20 -2.27 -3.10 6.83
N LEU A 21 -1.32 -4.02 6.87
CA LEU A 21 -0.09 -3.90 6.07
C LEU A 21 -0.30 -4.40 4.65
N TRP A 22 0.27 -3.67 3.68
CA TRP A 22 0.28 -4.08 2.28
C TRP A 22 1.71 -3.94 1.75
N ARG A 23 2.21 -5.00 1.15
CA ARG A 23 3.60 -5.03 0.70
C ARG A 23 3.82 -4.10 -0.50
N LEU A 24 4.89 -3.31 -0.42
CA LEU A 24 5.29 -2.42 -1.50
C LEU A 24 6.01 -3.18 -2.60
N ALA A 25 6.06 -2.58 -3.78
CA ALA A 25 6.79 -3.16 -4.90
C ALA A 25 8.29 -3.24 -4.60
N ASN A 26 8.97 -4.15 -5.28
CA ASN A 26 10.40 -4.34 -5.15
C ASN A 26 11.15 -3.07 -5.56
N PRO A 27 11.89 -2.43 -4.67
CA PRO A 27 12.63 -1.21 -5.02
C PRO A 27 13.81 -1.46 -5.96
N GLY A 28 14.20 -2.73 -6.15
CA GLY A 28 15.27 -3.08 -7.08
C GLY A 28 14.87 -3.11 -8.54
N LEU A 29 13.59 -2.96 -8.85
CA LEU A 29 13.14 -2.91 -10.24
C LEU A 29 13.59 -1.59 -10.87
N SER A 30 14.04 -1.65 -12.14
CA SER A 30 14.37 -0.44 -12.85
C SER A 30 13.10 0.38 -13.08
N ALA A 31 13.26 1.69 -13.29
CA ALA A 31 12.12 2.56 -13.55
C ALA A 31 11.33 2.11 -14.77
N ALA A 32 12.02 1.67 -15.82
CA ALA A 32 11.37 1.22 -17.04
C ALA A 32 10.54 -0.04 -16.81
N VAL A 33 11.11 -1.02 -16.11
CA VAL A 33 10.39 -2.27 -15.79
C VAL A 33 9.21 -1.99 -14.90
N ARG A 34 9.41 -1.17 -13.87
CA ARG A 34 8.34 -0.82 -12.95
C ARG A 34 7.18 -0.13 -13.69
N SER A 35 7.49 0.84 -14.55
CA SER A 35 6.46 1.54 -15.32
C SER A 35 5.68 0.58 -16.21
N ALA A 36 6.37 -0.34 -16.87
CA ALA A 36 5.71 -1.33 -17.72
C ALA A 36 4.76 -2.21 -16.91
N LEU A 37 5.22 -2.68 -15.74
CA LEU A 37 4.40 -3.54 -14.89
C LEU A 37 3.20 -2.80 -14.30
N VAL A 38 3.37 -1.52 -13.96
CA VAL A 38 2.25 -0.69 -13.48
C VAL A 38 1.21 -0.55 -14.59
N ARG A 39 1.63 -0.35 -15.84
CA ARG A 39 0.69 -0.28 -16.96
C ARG A 39 -0.05 -1.60 -17.14
N GLU A 40 0.64 -2.73 -17.02
CA GLU A 40 0.00 -4.05 -17.09
C GLU A 40 -1.05 -4.19 -15.99
N LEU A 41 -0.71 -3.78 -14.78
CA LEU A 41 -1.63 -3.86 -13.65
C LEU A 41 -2.86 -3.00 -13.87
N MET A 42 -2.68 -1.77 -14.36
CA MET A 42 -3.79 -0.88 -14.62
C MET A 42 -4.70 -1.43 -15.71
N ALA A 43 -4.12 -2.00 -16.77
CA ALA A 43 -4.90 -2.63 -17.83
C ALA A 43 -5.69 -3.82 -17.28
N ALA A 44 -5.07 -4.64 -16.43
CA ALA A 44 -5.74 -5.80 -15.84
C ALA A 44 -6.90 -5.38 -14.93
N ARG A 45 -6.71 -4.32 -14.14
CA ARG A 45 -7.78 -3.78 -13.28
C ARG A 45 -8.95 -3.26 -14.12
N SER A 46 -8.65 -2.59 -15.22
CA SER A 46 -9.66 -2.12 -16.15
C SER A 46 -10.45 -3.29 -16.74
N ALA A 47 -9.74 -4.36 -17.09
CA ALA A 47 -10.37 -5.57 -17.63
C ALA A 47 -11.31 -6.22 -16.60
N VAL A 48 -10.93 -6.21 -15.31
CA VAL A 48 -11.82 -6.71 -14.24
C VAL A 48 -13.11 -5.91 -14.23
N ARG A 49 -13.02 -4.58 -14.26
CA ARG A 49 -14.20 -3.72 -14.25
C ARG A 49 -15.10 -3.99 -15.46
N SER A 50 -14.51 -4.08 -16.63
CA SER A 50 -15.27 -4.35 -17.86
C SER A 50 -15.98 -5.69 -17.82
N ALA A 51 -15.27 -6.73 -17.36
CA ALA A 51 -15.83 -8.06 -17.26
C ALA A 51 -17.01 -8.12 -16.28
N LYS A 52 -16.89 -7.42 -15.15
CA LYS A 52 -17.97 -7.35 -14.17
C LYS A 52 -19.19 -6.64 -14.74
N LEU A 53 -18.98 -5.56 -15.47
CA LEU A 53 -20.09 -4.83 -16.09
C LEU A 53 -20.82 -5.68 -17.13
N SER A 54 -20.08 -6.46 -17.91
CA SER A 54 -20.69 -7.34 -18.92
C SER A 54 -21.10 -8.68 -18.35
N LYS A 55 -20.86 -8.93 -17.07
CA LYS A 55 -21.19 -10.19 -16.38
C LYS A 55 -20.54 -11.40 -17.07
N ASP A 56 -19.34 -11.20 -17.59
CA ASP A 56 -18.57 -12.25 -18.26
C ASP A 56 -17.64 -12.90 -17.25
N LEU A 57 -18.05 -14.04 -16.70
CA LEU A 57 -17.30 -14.70 -15.63
C LEU A 57 -15.95 -15.24 -16.09
N ILE A 58 -15.86 -15.69 -17.33
CA ILE A 58 -14.59 -16.18 -17.87
C ILE A 58 -13.61 -15.04 -18.03
N ALA A 59 -14.05 -13.93 -18.60
CA ALA A 59 -13.23 -12.74 -18.77
C ALA A 59 -12.82 -12.18 -17.41
N GLU A 60 -13.71 -12.21 -16.43
CA GLU A 60 -13.41 -11.72 -15.10
C GLU A 60 -12.31 -12.56 -14.44
N ALA A 61 -12.39 -13.89 -14.54
CA ALA A 61 -11.38 -14.78 -13.98
C ALA A 61 -10.02 -14.55 -14.63
N ALA A 62 -10.00 -14.39 -15.97
CA ALA A 62 -8.76 -14.10 -16.68
C ALA A 62 -8.16 -12.75 -16.25
N ALA A 63 -9.01 -11.75 -16.06
CA ALA A 63 -8.55 -10.42 -15.64
C ALA A 63 -7.99 -10.44 -14.22
N HIS A 64 -8.64 -11.16 -13.29
CA HIS A 64 -8.11 -11.33 -11.94
C HIS A 64 -6.75 -12.03 -11.95
N HIS A 65 -6.60 -13.04 -12.81
CA HIS A 65 -5.30 -13.71 -12.97
C HIS A 65 -4.23 -12.74 -13.46
N ALA A 66 -4.57 -11.88 -14.42
CA ALA A 66 -3.64 -10.89 -14.93
C ALA A 66 -3.21 -9.88 -13.85
N VAL A 67 -4.13 -9.49 -12.97
CA VAL A 67 -3.81 -8.65 -11.81
C VAL A 67 -2.80 -9.36 -10.93
N ASP A 68 -3.03 -10.62 -10.61
CA ASP A 68 -2.15 -11.39 -9.76
C ASP A 68 -0.75 -11.52 -10.37
N VAL A 69 -0.66 -11.81 -11.66
CA VAL A 69 0.61 -11.93 -12.36
C VAL A 69 1.40 -10.61 -12.28
N ALA A 70 0.75 -9.49 -12.57
CA ALA A 70 1.41 -8.19 -12.53
C ALA A 70 1.90 -7.86 -11.11
N LYS A 71 1.08 -8.13 -10.10
CA LYS A 71 1.48 -7.87 -8.72
C LYS A 71 2.64 -8.75 -8.27
N ARG A 72 2.67 -9.99 -8.70
CA ARG A 72 3.79 -10.89 -8.38
C ARG A 72 5.08 -10.40 -9.02
N LYS A 73 5.01 -9.95 -10.27
CA LYS A 73 6.19 -9.41 -10.96
C LYS A 73 6.67 -8.12 -10.30
N LEU A 74 5.76 -7.31 -9.78
CA LEU A 74 6.12 -6.10 -9.03
C LEU A 74 6.74 -6.41 -7.67
N GLY A 75 6.52 -7.59 -7.13
CA GLY A 75 7.00 -7.96 -5.80
C GLY A 75 5.99 -7.69 -4.69
N GLU A 76 4.77 -7.30 -5.04
CA GLU A 76 3.71 -7.03 -4.06
C GLU A 76 3.02 -8.30 -3.59
N ARG A 77 3.19 -9.40 -4.29
CA ARG A 77 2.66 -10.73 -3.96
C ARG A 77 3.70 -11.79 -4.24
N GLY A 78 3.46 -13.00 -3.74
CA GLY A 78 4.35 -14.12 -3.95
C GLY A 78 5.57 -14.02 -3.07
N PRO A 79 6.71 -14.60 -3.48
CA PRO A 79 7.92 -14.57 -2.67
C PRO A 79 8.33 -13.13 -2.35
N VAL A 80 8.81 -12.91 -1.13
CA VAL A 80 9.26 -11.58 -0.74
C VAL A 80 10.51 -11.20 -1.53
N TRP A 81 10.68 -9.89 -1.76
CA TRP A 81 11.83 -9.41 -2.54
C TRP A 81 13.07 -9.13 -1.68
N TRP A 82 12.95 -9.17 -0.37
CA TRP A 82 14.11 -8.99 0.52
C TRP A 82 14.75 -10.32 0.83
N THR A 83 16.01 -10.27 1.29
CA THR A 83 16.82 -11.47 1.47
C THR A 83 17.38 -11.63 2.88
N ASP A 84 16.88 -10.86 3.85
CA ASP A 84 17.39 -10.90 5.22
C ASP A 84 16.67 -11.92 6.11
N GLY A 85 15.78 -12.72 5.53
CA GLY A 85 15.05 -13.72 6.29
C GLY A 85 13.83 -13.23 7.03
N SER A 86 13.51 -11.94 6.94
CA SER A 86 12.32 -11.42 7.59
C SER A 86 11.05 -12.01 7.00
N PRO A 87 10.07 -12.36 7.83
CA PRO A 87 8.85 -12.99 7.35
C PRO A 87 7.98 -12.03 6.52
N ASP A 88 7.08 -12.62 5.75
CA ASP A 88 6.10 -11.87 4.98
C ASP A 88 4.91 -11.55 5.89
N LEU A 89 4.73 -10.26 6.17
CA LEU A 89 3.62 -9.78 7.01
C LEU A 89 2.51 -9.14 6.18
N ASN A 90 2.53 -9.37 4.87
CA ASN A 90 1.55 -8.78 3.98
C ASN A 90 0.13 -9.15 4.41
N ARG A 91 -0.74 -8.15 4.46
CA ARG A 91 -2.16 -8.28 4.78
C ARG A 91 -2.45 -8.55 6.26
N GLN A 92 -1.44 -8.53 7.13
CA GLN A 92 -1.66 -8.66 8.56
C GLN A 92 -2.03 -7.32 9.18
N MET A 93 -2.78 -7.38 10.29
CA MET A 93 -3.08 -6.17 11.04
C MET A 93 -1.80 -5.71 11.74
N ILE A 94 -1.48 -4.45 11.59
CA ILE A 94 -0.21 -3.89 12.07
C ILE A 94 -0.05 -4.04 13.58
N LYS A 95 -1.16 -4.04 14.33
CA LYS A 95 -1.12 -4.20 15.78
C LYS A 95 -0.53 -5.55 16.21
N ASN A 96 -0.54 -6.54 15.32
CA ASN A 96 -0.03 -7.87 15.57
C ASN A 96 1.38 -8.08 15.03
N THR A 97 2.07 -7.01 14.68
CA THR A 97 3.39 -7.07 14.03
C THR A 97 4.39 -6.22 14.79
N PRO A 98 5.70 -6.38 14.48
CA PRO A 98 6.71 -5.53 15.11
C PRO A 98 6.58 -4.04 14.83
N TYR A 99 5.75 -3.64 13.86
CA TYR A 99 5.54 -2.22 13.54
C TYR A 99 4.49 -1.55 14.42
N ALA A 100 3.89 -2.28 15.35
CA ALA A 100 2.78 -1.75 16.16
C ALA A 100 3.16 -0.48 16.92
N SER A 101 4.31 -0.46 17.58
CA SER A 101 4.77 0.71 18.34
C SER A 101 5.01 1.91 17.46
N TRP A 102 5.66 1.70 16.32
CA TRP A 102 5.91 2.77 15.35
C TRP A 102 4.59 3.40 14.90
N TYR A 103 3.63 2.58 14.55
CA TYR A 103 2.34 3.06 14.05
C TYR A 103 1.57 3.82 15.13
N SER A 104 1.58 3.29 16.35
CA SER A 104 0.93 3.94 17.48
C SER A 104 1.54 5.32 17.74
N GLY A 105 2.86 5.44 17.62
CA GLY A 105 3.54 6.72 17.79
C GLY A 105 3.12 7.76 16.77
N LEU A 106 2.94 7.34 15.53
CA LEU A 106 2.48 8.25 14.46
C LEU A 106 1.09 8.77 14.76
N ARG A 107 0.18 7.93 15.21
CA ARG A 107 -1.18 8.34 15.49
C ARG A 107 -1.23 9.33 16.65
N THR A 108 -0.46 9.10 17.67
CA THR A 108 -0.38 10.01 18.82
C THR A 108 0.15 11.37 18.41
N ALA A 109 1.22 11.39 17.63
CA ALA A 109 1.81 12.64 17.13
C ALA A 109 0.82 13.42 16.27
N GLY A 110 0.09 12.71 15.40
CA GLY A 110 -0.92 13.33 14.57
C GLY A 110 -2.03 13.99 15.37
N ARG A 111 -2.49 13.34 16.42
CA ARG A 111 -3.52 13.91 17.29
C ARG A 111 -3.05 15.18 17.98
N ARG A 112 -1.82 15.19 18.46
CA ARG A 112 -1.24 16.38 19.10
C ARG A 112 -1.20 17.53 18.13
N GLN A 113 -0.72 17.30 16.92
CA GLN A 113 -0.64 18.34 15.91
C GLN A 113 -2.00 18.91 15.58
N GLN A 114 -2.99 18.05 15.42
CA GLN A 114 -4.34 18.50 15.12
C GLN A 114 -4.90 19.35 16.25
N ARG A 115 -4.68 18.96 17.48
CA ARG A 115 -5.16 19.71 18.63
C ARG A 115 -4.52 21.09 18.67
N THR A 116 -3.21 21.17 18.44
CA THR A 116 -2.50 22.43 18.42
C THR A 116 -3.05 23.36 17.35
N GLN A 117 -3.28 22.83 16.17
CA GLN A 117 -3.83 23.61 15.07
C GLN A 117 -5.21 24.14 15.41
N SER A 118 -6.05 23.32 16.03
CA SER A 118 -7.37 23.76 16.42
C SER A 118 -7.31 24.92 17.42
N LEU A 119 -6.41 24.83 18.38
CA LEU A 119 -6.23 25.90 19.34
C LEU A 119 -5.79 27.18 18.66
N ASN A 120 -4.88 27.09 17.71
CA ASN A 120 -4.44 28.25 16.96
C ASN A 120 -5.59 28.88 16.21
N MET A 121 -6.40 28.09 15.58
CA MET A 121 -7.53 28.60 14.83
C MET A 121 -8.54 29.29 15.74
N ASN A 122 -8.84 28.70 16.88
CA ASN A 122 -9.78 29.26 17.81
C ASN A 122 -9.31 30.58 18.40
N GLY A 123 -8.04 30.67 18.67
CA GLY A 123 -7.49 31.87 19.22
C GLY A 123 -6.94 32.81 18.18
N GLY A 124 -7.16 32.50 16.95
CA GLY A 124 -6.50 33.22 15.89
C GLY A 124 -5.04 32.96 15.89
N GLN A 125 -4.64 31.82 16.45
CA GLN A 125 -3.30 31.51 16.55
C GLN A 125 -3.00 30.20 16.18
N MET A 126 -2.27 29.64 16.16
CA MET A 126 -1.94 28.61 15.94
C MET A 126 -1.77 27.71 16.01
N PRO A 127 -1.41 27.20 15.76
CA PRO A 127 -1.02 26.34 15.84
C PRO A 127 -0.60 25.65 15.50
#